data_f6c9ae110e9ce5b45adb4592d7e9da1b
#
_entry.id   f6c9ae110e9ce5b45adb4592d7e9da1b
#
_cell.length_a   1.000
_cell.length_b   1.000
_cell.length_c   1.000
_cell.angle_alpha   90.00
_cell.angle_beta   90.00
_cell.angle_gamma   90.00
#
_symmetry.space_group_name_H-M   'P 1'
#
loop_
_entity.id
_entity.type
_entity.pdbx_description
1 polymer ?
#
loop_
_entity_poly.entity_id
_entity_poly.type
_entity_poly.pdbx_seq_one_letter_code
_entity_poly.pdbx_strand_id
1 'polypeptide(L)'
;MPPTKLWSSADFDALLARVTPDLVALLGDGMPRSRGTILTALADRHPREDVRRTLMRLAVTERLVETSGKYTLPVPGPKQG
;
A
#
# COMPACT_ATOMS: atom_id res chain seq x y z
N MET A 1 32.28 10.57 1.55
CA MET A 1 31.27 10.25 0.59
C MET A 1 29.94 9.96 1.29
N PRO A 2 28.88 10.41 0.73
CA PRO A 2 27.62 10.19 1.40
C PRO A 2 27.25 8.71 1.39
N PRO A 3 26.69 8.24 2.45
CA PRO A 3 26.24 6.86 2.49
C PRO A 3 25.05 6.68 1.56
N THR A 4 24.84 5.43 1.19
CA THR A 4 23.62 5.10 0.50
C THR A 4 22.46 5.46 1.40
N LYS A 5 21.48 6.16 0.83
CA LYS A 5 20.35 6.56 1.61
C LYS A 5 19.53 5.33 1.98
N LEU A 6 19.36 5.13 3.26
CA LEU A 6 18.51 4.07 3.77
C LEU A 6 17.19 4.68 4.19
N TRP A 7 16.12 3.95 3.93
CA TRP A 7 14.81 4.41 4.34
C TRP A 7 14.67 4.24 5.84
N SER A 8 14.39 5.33 6.50
CA SER A 8 14.12 5.32 7.93
C SER A 8 12.63 5.10 8.16
N SER A 9 12.26 4.90 9.42
CA SER A 9 10.84 4.83 9.76
C SER A 9 10.11 6.10 9.36
N ALA A 10 10.75 7.24 9.52
CA ALA A 10 10.12 8.51 9.13
C ALA A 10 9.90 8.59 7.63
N ASP A 11 10.84 8.05 6.84
CA ASP A 11 10.66 8.02 5.39
C ASP A 11 9.46 7.17 5.00
N PHE A 12 9.32 6.00 5.62
CA PHE A 12 8.17 5.15 5.35
C PHE A 12 6.88 5.79 5.83
N ASP A 13 6.90 6.42 6.99
CA ASP A 13 5.70 7.08 7.50
C ASP A 13 5.23 8.18 6.56
N ALA A 14 6.17 8.97 6.03
CA ALA A 14 5.82 10.02 5.09
C ALA A 14 5.26 9.44 3.79
N LEU A 15 5.87 8.36 3.31
CA LEU A 15 5.41 7.68 2.10
C LEU A 15 4.00 7.13 2.30
N LEU A 16 3.78 6.44 3.40
CA LEU A 16 2.48 5.86 3.70
C LEU A 16 1.42 6.96 3.83
N ALA A 17 1.78 8.07 4.47
CA ALA A 17 0.83 9.16 4.63
C ALA A 17 0.39 9.74 3.29
N ARG A 18 1.28 9.71 2.28
CA ARG A 18 0.92 10.23 0.96
C ARG A 18 0.12 9.24 0.14
N VAL A 19 0.51 7.98 0.17
CA VAL A 19 -0.04 6.99 -0.76
C VAL A 19 -1.23 6.25 -0.18
N THR A 20 -1.24 5.98 1.12
CA THR A 20 -2.29 5.18 1.73
C THR A 20 -3.69 5.72 1.51
N PRO A 21 -3.96 7.03 1.62
CA PRO A 21 -5.32 7.51 1.39
C PRO A 21 -5.83 7.19 -0.01
N ASP A 22 -4.96 7.28 -1.01
CA ASP A 22 -5.36 6.96 -2.38
C ASP A 22 -5.57 5.46 -2.55
N LEU A 23 -4.76 4.65 -1.89
CA LEU A 23 -4.95 3.20 -1.90
C LEU A 23 -6.27 2.82 -1.24
N VAL A 24 -6.56 3.40 -0.10
CA VAL A 24 -7.80 3.12 0.61
C VAL A 24 -9.00 3.50 -0.24
N ALA A 25 -8.92 4.65 -0.91
CA ALA A 25 -10.00 5.07 -1.80
C ALA A 25 -10.18 4.10 -2.95
N LEU A 26 -9.08 3.62 -3.52
CA LEU A 26 -9.15 2.69 -4.65
C LEU A 26 -9.70 1.34 -4.23
N LEU A 27 -9.30 0.84 -3.07
CA LEU A 27 -9.69 -0.48 -2.60
C LEU A 27 -10.95 -0.45 -1.73
N GLY A 28 -11.53 0.72 -1.57
CA GLY A 28 -12.67 0.88 -0.65
C GLY A 28 -13.93 0.17 -1.08
N ASP A 29 -14.00 -0.28 -2.35
CA ASP A 29 -15.17 -1.03 -2.81
C ASP A 29 -15.10 -2.51 -2.44
N GLY A 30 -14.01 -2.94 -1.79
CA GLY A 30 -13.87 -4.32 -1.36
C GLY A 30 -13.43 -5.27 -2.46
N MET A 31 -13.17 -4.78 -3.66
CA MET A 31 -12.77 -5.63 -4.78
C MET A 31 -11.27 -5.88 -4.77
N PRO A 32 -10.84 -7.13 -4.89
CA PRO A 32 -9.41 -7.42 -4.97
C PRO A 32 -8.81 -6.85 -6.25
N ARG A 33 -7.63 -6.28 -6.13
CA ARG A 33 -6.92 -5.75 -7.30
C ARG A 33 -5.48 -6.20 -7.26
N SER A 34 -4.96 -6.55 -8.43
CA SER A 34 -3.56 -6.95 -8.53
C SER A 34 -2.66 -5.74 -8.36
N ARG A 35 -1.39 -6.04 -8.04
CA ARG A 35 -0.40 -4.98 -7.90
C ARG A 35 -0.31 -4.15 -9.18
N GLY A 36 -0.29 -4.80 -10.33
CA GLY A 36 -0.20 -4.08 -11.60
C GLY A 36 -1.37 -3.13 -11.81
N THR A 37 -2.58 -3.58 -11.48
CA THR A 37 -3.76 -2.74 -11.59
C THR A 37 -3.66 -1.53 -10.68
N ILE A 38 -3.21 -1.75 -9.44
CA ILE A 38 -3.07 -0.66 -8.48
C ILE A 38 -2.01 0.33 -8.95
N LEU A 39 -0.87 -0.17 -9.42
CA LEU A 39 0.19 0.70 -9.92
C LEU A 39 -0.29 1.56 -11.07
N THR A 40 -1.04 0.97 -11.99
CA THR A 40 -1.58 1.69 -13.13
C THR A 40 -2.60 2.73 -12.69
N ALA A 41 -3.46 2.37 -11.75
CA ALA A 41 -4.52 3.27 -11.29
C ALA A 41 -3.94 4.50 -10.59
N LEU A 42 -2.82 4.36 -9.91
CA LEU A 42 -2.23 5.46 -9.15
C LEU A 42 -1.03 6.09 -9.87
N ALA A 43 -0.76 5.69 -11.11
CA ALA A 43 0.44 6.11 -11.81
C ALA A 43 0.50 7.62 -12.04
N ASP A 44 -0.64 8.28 -12.16
CA ASP A 44 -0.68 9.72 -12.38
C ASP A 44 -0.56 10.53 -11.11
N ARG A 45 -0.59 9.86 -9.95
CA ARG A 45 -0.51 10.55 -8.67
C ARG A 45 0.76 10.23 -7.90
N HIS A 46 1.28 9.04 -8.08
CA HIS A 46 2.44 8.59 -7.31
C HIS A 46 3.38 7.81 -8.19
N PRO A 47 4.70 7.95 -7.96
CA PRO A 47 5.66 7.13 -8.68
C PRO A 47 5.40 5.66 -8.40
N ARG A 48 5.69 4.85 -9.40
CA ARG A 48 5.47 3.42 -9.31
C ARG A 48 6.18 2.80 -8.11
N GLU A 49 7.42 3.21 -7.87
CA GLU A 49 8.18 2.70 -6.74
C GLU A 49 7.54 3.04 -5.41
N ASP A 50 6.98 4.23 -5.30
CA ASP A 50 6.34 4.64 -4.06
C ASP A 50 5.12 3.78 -3.77
N VAL A 51 4.31 3.50 -4.80
CA VAL A 51 3.14 2.66 -4.63
C VAL A 51 3.56 1.24 -4.27
N ARG A 52 4.58 0.73 -4.95
CA ARG A 52 5.06 -0.63 -4.69
C ARG A 52 5.57 -0.77 -3.25
N ARG A 53 6.36 0.19 -2.79
CA ARG A 53 6.86 0.15 -1.43
C ARG A 53 5.74 0.23 -0.40
N THR A 54 4.74 1.05 -0.69
CA THR A 54 3.59 1.18 0.18
C THR A 54 2.82 -0.12 0.26
N LEU A 55 2.57 -0.76 -0.88
CA LEU A 55 1.88 -2.04 -0.89
C LEU A 55 2.60 -3.08 -0.06
N MET A 56 3.92 -3.18 -0.25
CA MET A 56 4.72 -4.14 0.51
C MET A 56 4.66 -3.87 2.00
N ARG A 57 4.78 -2.61 2.38
CA ARG A 57 4.77 -2.25 3.78
C ARG A 57 3.42 -2.52 4.42
N LEU A 58 2.35 -2.16 3.73
CA LEU A 58 1.01 -2.38 4.27
C LEU A 58 0.69 -3.87 4.37
N ALA A 59 1.18 -4.67 3.43
CA ALA A 59 0.97 -6.11 3.50
C ALA A 59 1.73 -6.71 4.68
N VAL A 60 2.96 -6.29 4.89
CA VAL A 60 3.77 -6.79 5.99
C VAL A 60 3.15 -6.44 7.34
N THR A 61 2.58 -5.26 7.45
CA THR A 61 1.97 -4.81 8.70
C THR A 61 0.50 -5.20 8.80
N GLU A 62 0.01 -5.99 7.85
CA GLU A 62 -1.35 -6.51 7.84
C GLU A 62 -2.42 -5.43 7.72
N ARG A 63 -2.05 -4.31 7.16
CA ARG A 63 -3.01 -3.26 6.84
C ARG A 63 -3.66 -3.47 5.49
N LEU A 64 -3.08 -4.33 4.68
CA LEU A 64 -3.68 -4.84 3.46
C LEU A 64 -3.60 -6.35 3.50
N VAL A 65 -4.56 -6.99 2.89
CA VAL A 65 -4.57 -8.44 2.76
C VAL A 65 -4.18 -8.77 1.32
N GLU A 66 -3.17 -9.61 1.18
CA GLU A 66 -2.77 -10.10 -0.13
C GLU A 66 -3.19 -11.56 -0.25
N THR A 67 -3.94 -11.87 -1.29
CA THR A 67 -4.40 -13.22 -1.55
C THR A 67 -4.25 -13.48 -3.05
N SER A 68 -3.47 -14.49 -3.39
CA SER A 68 -3.28 -14.89 -4.79
C SER A 68 -2.85 -13.71 -5.67
N GLY A 69 -1.96 -12.88 -5.15
CA GLY A 69 -1.42 -11.75 -5.89
C GLY A 69 -2.32 -10.54 -5.97
N LYS A 70 -3.44 -10.55 -5.27
CA LYS A 70 -4.35 -9.42 -5.26
C LYS A 70 -4.46 -8.84 -3.87
N TYR A 71 -4.70 -7.56 -3.80
CA TYR A 71 -4.76 -6.83 -2.53
C TYR A 71 -6.17 -6.34 -2.27
N THR A 72 -6.57 -6.44 -1.00
CA THR A 72 -7.83 -5.87 -0.53
C THR A 72 -7.60 -5.21 0.82
N LEU A 73 -8.51 -4.33 1.21
CA LEU A 73 -8.51 -3.83 2.57
C LEU A 73 -8.97 -4.93 3.51
N PRO A 74 -8.41 -4.98 4.73
CA PRO A 74 -8.89 -5.96 5.70
C PRO A 74 -10.37 -5.70 6.00
N VAL A 75 -11.11 -6.78 6.09
CA VAL A 75 -12.50 -6.65 6.48
C VAL A 75 -12.53 -6.32 7.96
N PRO A 76 -13.24 -5.26 8.37
CA PRO A 76 -13.38 -4.99 9.80
C PRO A 76 -14.27 -6.06 10.36
N GLY A 77 -13.73 -7.14 10.76
CA GLY A 77 -14.48 -8.25 11.22
C GLY A 77 -15.24 -7.91 12.45
N PRO A 78 -16.27 -8.64 12.67
CA PRO A 78 -16.88 -8.57 13.97
C PRO A 78 -15.84 -8.99 14.91
N LYS A 79 -15.27 -8.89 15.13
CA LYS A 79 -14.31 -9.29 15.74
C LYS A 79 -14.39 -10.20 16.36
N GLN A 80 -14.33 -10.74 16.08
CA GLN A 80 -14.28 -11.56 16.57
C GLN A 80 -13.81 -11.59 17.50
N GLY A 81 -13.80 -11.38 17.79
CA GLY A 81 -13.41 -11.42 18.94
C GLY A 81 -13.46 -11.58 19.25
#